data_ebf528a11305e3c351264a1d36a63a3e
#
_entry.id   ebf528a11305e3c351264a1d36a63a3e
#
_cell.length_a   1.000
_cell.length_b   1.000
_cell.length_c   1.000
_cell.angle_alpha   90.00
_cell.angle_beta   90.00
_cell.angle_gamma   90.00
#
_symmetry.space_group_name_H-M   'P 1'
#
loop_
_entity.id
_entity.type
_entity.pdbx_description
1 polymer ?
#
loop_
_entity_poly.entity_id
_entity_poly.type
_entity_poly.pdbx_seq_one_letter_code
_entity_poly.pdbx_strand_id
1 'polypeptide(L)'
;MEAPGFWDDPERSNQKMKELKNLKDTVGECDKLSTQYDDILTLIDMGYEENDESLIPEIRGELDEFIREFDELRIGTLLSGEYDKNNAILKLNAGAGGTESCDWCGMLYRKYTRWAERKGFTIEVLDYLDGDEAGIKSVTFQVNGLNAYGYLKSEKGVHRLVRISPFNAQGKRQTSFVSLDVMPDIEGDLDVDIDEKDLRIDTYRSSGAGGQHINKTSSAIRITHIPTGTVVQCQNERSQFQNKDKAMQMLKAKLYLLKQEANAEKLSDIRGEVKEIGWGNQIRSYVLQPYTLVKDHRTDVETGNVDAVLDGGLDIFINGYLKWISVQGDKKNTEN
;
A
#
# COMPACT_ATOMS: atom_id res chain seq x y z
N MET A 1 -32.02 -6.56 -2.53
CA MET A 1 -32.48 -5.85 -1.33
C MET A 1 -33.96 -6.13 -1.01
N GLU A 2 -34.74 -6.52 -1.99
CA GLU A 2 -36.17 -6.85 -1.83
C GLU A 2 -36.44 -8.28 -1.34
N ALA A 3 -35.41 -9.11 -1.18
CA ALA A 3 -35.56 -10.48 -0.70
C ALA A 3 -35.98 -10.49 0.79
N PRO A 4 -36.97 -11.32 1.18
CA PRO A 4 -37.36 -11.48 2.58
C PRO A 4 -36.14 -11.93 3.41
N GLY A 5 -35.90 -11.29 4.56
CA GLY A 5 -34.77 -11.62 5.43
C GLY A 5 -33.44 -10.96 5.07
N PHE A 6 -33.39 -10.08 4.05
CA PHE A 6 -32.13 -9.38 3.69
C PHE A 6 -31.58 -8.54 4.85
N TRP A 7 -32.46 -7.94 5.64
CA TRP A 7 -32.11 -7.04 6.74
C TRP A 7 -31.92 -7.75 8.10
N ASP A 8 -32.16 -9.06 8.15
CA ASP A 8 -32.05 -9.85 9.39
C ASP A 8 -30.58 -10.10 9.78
N ASP A 9 -29.66 -9.97 8.82
CA ASP A 9 -28.21 -10.06 9.03
C ASP A 9 -27.56 -8.69 8.65
N PRO A 10 -27.25 -7.85 9.65
CA PRO A 10 -26.69 -6.51 9.41
C PRO A 10 -25.31 -6.54 8.74
N GLU A 11 -24.46 -7.54 9.04
CA GLU A 11 -23.11 -7.62 8.47
C GLU A 11 -23.18 -7.95 6.98
N ARG A 12 -23.95 -8.97 6.63
CA ARG A 12 -24.18 -9.36 5.23
C ARG A 12 -24.87 -8.27 4.43
N SER A 13 -25.84 -7.58 5.04
CA SER A 13 -26.56 -6.47 4.40
C SER A 13 -25.62 -5.29 4.10
N ASN A 14 -24.78 -4.91 5.08
CA ASN A 14 -23.79 -3.84 4.91
C ASN A 14 -22.76 -4.19 3.83
N GLN A 15 -22.27 -5.44 3.81
CA GLN A 15 -21.34 -5.90 2.79
C GLN A 15 -21.95 -5.81 1.38
N LYS A 16 -23.19 -6.26 1.21
CA LYS A 16 -23.91 -6.17 -0.08
C LYS A 16 -24.23 -4.75 -0.48
N MET A 17 -24.51 -3.85 0.48
CA MET A 17 -24.66 -2.42 0.22
C MET A 17 -23.36 -1.78 -0.25
N LYS A 18 -22.24 -2.14 0.36
CA LYS A 18 -20.90 -1.68 -0.02
C LYS A 18 -20.54 -2.15 -1.45
N GLU A 19 -20.79 -3.44 -1.74
CA GLU A 19 -20.62 -3.98 -3.10
C GLU A 19 -21.47 -3.24 -4.15
N LEU A 20 -22.75 -3.02 -3.84
CA LEU A 20 -23.66 -2.31 -4.75
C LEU A 20 -23.22 -0.86 -4.99
N LYS A 21 -22.78 -0.17 -3.92
CA LYS A 21 -22.24 1.18 -4.05
C LYS A 21 -21.03 1.19 -4.97
N ASN A 22 -20.05 0.30 -4.72
CA ASN A 22 -18.84 0.22 -5.54
C ASN A 22 -19.15 -0.07 -7.02
N LEU A 23 -20.11 -0.97 -7.29
CA LEU A 23 -20.54 -1.25 -8.68
C LEU A 23 -21.20 -0.04 -9.34
N LYS A 24 -22.05 0.68 -8.59
CA LYS A 24 -22.68 1.91 -9.11
C LYS A 24 -21.66 3.00 -9.37
N ASP A 25 -20.67 3.17 -8.50
CA ASP A 25 -19.62 4.15 -8.66
C ASP A 25 -18.78 3.82 -9.90
N THR A 26 -18.40 2.54 -10.11
CA THR A 26 -17.67 2.11 -11.32
C THR A 26 -18.48 2.32 -12.60
N VAL A 27 -19.78 1.98 -12.61
CA VAL A 27 -20.65 2.22 -13.78
C VAL A 27 -20.76 3.73 -14.04
N GLY A 28 -20.94 4.55 -12.98
CA GLY A 28 -21.01 6.00 -13.11
C GLY A 28 -19.72 6.61 -13.69
N GLU A 29 -18.55 6.08 -13.29
CA GLU A 29 -17.26 6.50 -13.87
C GLU A 29 -17.16 6.11 -15.36
N CYS A 30 -17.61 4.91 -15.74
CA CYS A 30 -17.65 4.50 -17.14
C CYS A 30 -18.59 5.38 -17.98
N ASP A 31 -19.79 5.68 -17.47
CA ASP A 31 -20.77 6.53 -18.16
C ASP A 31 -20.23 7.97 -18.31
N LYS A 32 -19.58 8.50 -17.25
CA LYS A 32 -18.93 9.81 -17.30
C LYS A 32 -17.87 9.86 -18.40
N LEU A 33 -16.97 8.87 -18.44
CA LEU A 33 -15.93 8.80 -19.46
C LEU A 33 -16.50 8.65 -20.88
N SER A 34 -17.59 7.89 -21.04
CA SER A 34 -18.26 7.78 -22.33
C SER A 34 -18.81 9.13 -22.78
N THR A 35 -19.44 9.89 -21.87
CA THR A 35 -19.95 11.23 -22.15
C THR A 35 -18.81 12.19 -22.52
N GLN A 36 -17.72 12.21 -21.74
CA GLN A 36 -16.55 13.06 -22.05
C GLN A 36 -15.96 12.73 -23.42
N TYR A 37 -15.89 11.45 -23.78
CA TYR A 37 -15.40 11.04 -25.10
C TYR A 37 -16.29 11.60 -26.22
N ASP A 38 -17.61 11.50 -26.08
CA ASP A 38 -18.57 12.02 -27.07
C ASP A 38 -18.51 13.55 -27.14
N ASP A 39 -18.34 14.24 -26.02
CA ASP A 39 -18.18 15.69 -25.95
C ASP A 39 -16.90 16.15 -26.67
N ILE A 40 -15.78 15.47 -26.44
CA ILE A 40 -14.50 15.75 -27.12
C ILE A 40 -14.63 15.56 -28.63
N LEU A 41 -15.31 14.48 -29.10
CA LEU A 41 -15.54 14.26 -30.51
C LEU A 41 -16.38 15.38 -31.11
N THR A 42 -17.44 15.81 -30.41
CA THR A 42 -18.32 16.90 -30.84
C THR A 42 -17.56 18.22 -30.98
N LEU A 43 -16.65 18.53 -29.99
CA LEU A 43 -15.81 19.72 -30.06
C LEU A 43 -14.83 19.67 -31.24
N ILE A 44 -14.28 18.49 -31.54
CA ILE A 44 -13.40 18.28 -32.69
C ILE A 44 -14.16 18.53 -34.00
N ASP A 45 -15.37 17.96 -34.13
CA ASP A 45 -16.19 18.12 -35.33
C ASP A 45 -16.60 19.58 -35.53
N MET A 46 -17.02 20.29 -34.48
CA MET A 46 -17.33 21.72 -34.53
C MET A 46 -16.12 22.55 -34.96
N GLY A 47 -14.92 22.26 -34.40
CA GLY A 47 -13.68 22.94 -34.79
C GLY A 47 -13.34 22.76 -36.27
N TYR A 48 -13.59 21.56 -36.81
CA TYR A 48 -13.40 21.29 -38.24
C TYR A 48 -14.44 21.99 -39.14
N GLU A 49 -15.72 21.97 -38.75
CA GLU A 49 -16.80 22.58 -39.52
C GLU A 49 -16.67 24.10 -39.58
N GLU A 50 -16.34 24.73 -38.45
CA GLU A 50 -16.18 26.18 -38.34
C GLU A 50 -14.77 26.68 -38.73
N ASN A 51 -13.81 25.75 -38.95
CA ASN A 51 -12.40 26.04 -39.19
C ASN A 51 -11.80 26.95 -38.10
N ASP A 52 -12.20 26.69 -36.86
CA ASP A 52 -11.81 27.48 -35.67
C ASP A 52 -10.66 26.84 -34.88
N GLU A 53 -9.43 27.32 -35.11
CA GLU A 53 -8.27 26.85 -34.42
C GLU A 53 -8.22 27.29 -32.92
N SER A 54 -9.10 28.21 -32.52
CA SER A 54 -9.10 28.67 -31.10
C SER A 54 -9.63 27.60 -30.13
N LEU A 55 -10.33 26.57 -30.62
CA LEU A 55 -10.78 25.43 -29.83
C LEU A 55 -9.67 24.41 -29.50
N ILE A 56 -8.53 24.45 -30.19
CA ILE A 56 -7.44 23.46 -29.99
C ILE A 56 -6.93 23.40 -28.56
N PRO A 57 -6.69 24.52 -27.85
CA PRO A 57 -6.24 24.43 -26.44
C PRO A 57 -7.26 23.80 -25.49
N GLU A 58 -8.55 24.08 -25.70
CA GLU A 58 -9.66 23.52 -24.93
C GLU A 58 -9.77 22.01 -25.17
N ILE A 59 -9.82 21.58 -26.43
CA ILE A 59 -9.85 20.16 -26.81
C ILE A 59 -8.66 19.39 -26.22
N ARG A 60 -7.45 19.98 -26.24
CA ARG A 60 -6.26 19.37 -25.62
C ARG A 60 -6.43 19.23 -24.11
N GLY A 61 -6.94 20.26 -23.45
CA GLY A 61 -7.17 20.21 -22.00
C GLY A 61 -8.14 19.10 -21.60
N GLU A 62 -9.25 18.99 -22.31
CA GLU A 62 -10.25 17.94 -22.07
C GLU A 62 -9.74 16.53 -22.42
N LEU A 63 -8.97 16.41 -23.50
CA LEU A 63 -8.34 15.14 -23.88
C LEU A 63 -7.31 14.69 -22.84
N ASP A 64 -6.49 15.59 -22.32
CA ASP A 64 -5.51 15.28 -21.28
C ASP A 64 -6.20 14.83 -19.97
N GLU A 65 -7.33 15.46 -19.64
CA GLU A 65 -8.14 15.06 -18.48
C GLU A 65 -8.79 13.70 -18.70
N PHE A 66 -9.39 13.46 -19.85
CA PHE A 66 -9.97 12.18 -20.24
C PHE A 66 -8.94 11.04 -20.19
N ILE A 67 -7.75 11.24 -20.76
CA ILE A 67 -6.67 10.25 -20.74
C ILE A 67 -6.29 9.90 -19.29
N ARG A 68 -6.21 10.88 -18.41
CA ARG A 68 -5.89 10.68 -17.00
C ARG A 68 -6.96 9.84 -16.29
N GLU A 69 -8.24 10.23 -16.44
CA GLU A 69 -9.37 9.52 -15.81
C GLU A 69 -9.54 8.10 -16.39
N PHE A 70 -9.37 7.95 -17.70
CA PHE A 70 -9.40 6.64 -18.37
C PHE A 70 -8.27 5.71 -17.89
N ASP A 71 -7.05 6.21 -17.73
CA ASP A 71 -5.94 5.43 -17.20
C ASP A 71 -6.19 5.03 -15.74
N GLU A 72 -6.83 5.87 -14.92
CA GLU A 72 -7.24 5.53 -13.54
C GLU A 72 -8.27 4.40 -13.52
N LEU A 73 -9.31 4.49 -14.33
CA LEU A 73 -10.33 3.44 -14.48
C LEU A 73 -9.71 2.12 -14.97
N ARG A 74 -8.87 2.20 -16.02
CA ARG A 74 -8.15 1.05 -16.55
C ARG A 74 -7.30 0.34 -15.50
N ILE A 75 -6.61 1.09 -14.66
CA ILE A 75 -5.82 0.53 -13.57
C ILE A 75 -6.72 -0.16 -12.54
N GLY A 76 -7.88 0.43 -12.22
CA GLY A 76 -8.90 -0.20 -11.38
C GLY A 76 -9.31 -1.59 -11.89
N THR A 77 -9.39 -1.79 -13.21
CA THR A 77 -9.71 -3.11 -13.79
C THR A 77 -8.59 -4.14 -13.67
N LEU A 78 -7.34 -3.72 -13.51
CA LEU A 78 -6.20 -4.62 -13.28
C LEU A 78 -6.17 -5.16 -11.84
N LEU A 79 -6.92 -4.56 -10.94
CA LEU A 79 -7.03 -4.98 -9.55
C LEU A 79 -8.06 -6.10 -9.40
N SER A 80 -7.72 -7.28 -9.93
CA SER A 80 -8.60 -8.46 -9.99
C SER A 80 -8.26 -9.51 -8.92
N GLY A 81 -7.24 -9.30 -8.09
CA GLY A 81 -6.88 -10.20 -7.01
C GLY A 81 -7.97 -10.25 -5.93
N GLU A 82 -8.10 -11.40 -5.28
CA GLU A 82 -9.13 -11.69 -4.25
C GLU A 82 -9.19 -10.61 -3.17
N TYR A 83 -8.03 -10.08 -2.74
CA TYR A 83 -7.92 -9.09 -1.67
C TYR A 83 -7.62 -7.68 -2.17
N ASP A 84 -7.58 -7.45 -3.48
CA ASP A 84 -7.20 -6.14 -4.03
C ASP A 84 -8.13 -5.01 -3.57
N LYS A 85 -9.39 -5.32 -3.31
CA LYS A 85 -10.42 -4.36 -2.85
C LYS A 85 -10.31 -3.98 -1.38
N ASN A 86 -9.47 -4.68 -0.62
CA ASN A 86 -9.38 -4.50 0.82
C ASN A 86 -8.56 -3.25 1.19
N ASN A 87 -8.73 -2.83 2.45
CA ASN A 87 -7.80 -1.92 3.10
C ASN A 87 -6.41 -2.55 3.16
N ALA A 88 -5.39 -1.72 3.34
CA ALA A 88 -4.01 -2.17 3.44
C ALA A 88 -3.42 -1.90 4.82
N ILE A 89 -2.71 -2.88 5.37
CA ILE A 89 -1.87 -2.71 6.56
C ILE A 89 -0.42 -2.67 6.10
N LEU A 90 0.26 -1.54 6.36
CA LEU A 90 1.63 -1.30 5.99
C LEU A 90 2.52 -1.34 7.22
N LYS A 91 3.68 -2.01 7.11
CA LYS A 91 4.70 -2.01 8.14
C LYS A 91 6.04 -1.59 7.55
N LEU A 92 6.53 -0.44 8.00
CA LEU A 92 7.87 0.07 7.70
C LEU A 92 8.83 -0.31 8.83
N ASN A 93 10.01 -0.79 8.47
CA ASN A 93 11.08 -1.05 9.43
C ASN A 93 12.39 -0.45 8.91
N ALA A 94 13.03 0.37 9.73
CA ALA A 94 14.37 0.87 9.45
C ALA A 94 15.34 -0.31 9.43
N GLY A 95 16.14 -0.40 8.36
CA GLY A 95 17.15 -1.43 8.16
C GLY A 95 18.56 -0.94 8.53
N ALA A 96 19.54 -1.43 7.80
CA ALA A 96 20.93 -1.01 7.98
C ALA A 96 21.10 0.49 7.67
N GLY A 97 21.75 1.25 8.56
CA GLY A 97 22.00 2.68 8.40
C GLY A 97 21.89 3.51 9.68
N GLY A 98 21.52 2.91 10.83
CA GLY A 98 21.40 3.61 12.11
C GLY A 98 20.38 4.76 12.04
N THR A 99 20.72 5.94 12.60
CA THR A 99 19.88 7.16 12.61
C THR A 99 19.41 7.56 11.20
N GLU A 100 20.27 7.39 10.19
CA GLU A 100 19.94 7.70 8.79
C GLU A 100 18.80 6.82 8.24
N SER A 101 18.76 5.53 8.60
CA SER A 101 17.69 4.63 8.20
C SER A 101 16.37 4.92 8.92
N CYS A 102 16.44 5.39 10.18
CA CYS A 102 15.26 5.83 10.92
C CYS A 102 14.66 7.10 10.31
N ASP A 103 15.50 8.06 9.89
CA ASP A 103 15.03 9.26 9.17
C ASP A 103 14.41 8.88 7.81
N TRP A 104 15.05 7.99 7.07
CA TRP A 104 14.51 7.46 5.82
C TRP A 104 13.14 6.78 6.02
N CYS A 105 12.97 6.03 7.10
CA CYS A 105 11.69 5.43 7.46
C CYS A 105 10.61 6.51 7.68
N GLY A 106 10.94 7.61 8.37
CA GLY A 106 10.06 8.75 8.55
C GLY A 106 9.66 9.42 7.22
N MET A 107 10.63 9.58 6.31
CA MET A 107 10.36 10.13 4.97
C MET A 107 9.42 9.22 4.16
N LEU A 108 9.61 7.90 4.22
CA LEU A 108 8.71 6.95 3.55
C LEU A 108 7.31 6.95 4.16
N TYR A 109 7.20 6.98 5.50
CA TYR A 109 5.92 7.09 6.18
C TYR A 109 5.16 8.32 5.72
N ARG A 110 5.80 9.50 5.71
CA ARG A 110 5.22 10.74 5.20
C ARG A 110 4.81 10.62 3.72
N LYS A 111 5.62 9.99 2.89
CA LYS A 111 5.34 9.75 1.47
C LYS A 111 4.04 8.98 1.29
N TYR A 112 3.86 7.87 2.01
CA TYR A 112 2.65 7.05 1.92
C TYR A 112 1.42 7.75 2.51
N THR A 113 1.60 8.49 3.60
CA THR A 113 0.53 9.32 4.18
C THR A 113 0.00 10.33 3.17
N ARG A 114 0.88 11.07 2.51
CA ARG A 114 0.49 12.07 1.51
C ARG A 114 -0.14 11.46 0.27
N TRP A 115 0.35 10.30 -0.16
CA TRP A 115 -0.29 9.57 -1.26
C TRP A 115 -1.72 9.15 -0.89
N ALA A 116 -1.91 8.59 0.29
CA ALA A 116 -3.23 8.18 0.77
C ALA A 116 -4.20 9.37 0.89
N GLU A 117 -3.74 10.51 1.44
CA GLU A 117 -4.52 11.74 1.50
C GLU A 117 -4.96 12.22 0.10
N ARG A 118 -4.06 12.19 -0.90
CA ARG A 118 -4.39 12.57 -2.28
C ARG A 118 -5.42 11.64 -2.92
N LYS A 119 -5.43 10.35 -2.56
CA LYS A 119 -6.42 9.37 -3.01
C LYS A 119 -7.73 9.42 -2.19
N GLY A 120 -7.85 10.31 -1.21
CA GLY A 120 -9.01 10.41 -0.33
C GLY A 120 -9.12 9.24 0.66
N PHE A 121 -8.03 8.52 0.90
CA PHE A 121 -7.97 7.43 1.86
C PHE A 121 -7.70 7.96 3.27
N THR A 122 -8.20 7.25 4.28
CA THR A 122 -7.93 7.58 5.69
C THR A 122 -6.83 6.68 6.24
N ILE A 123 -6.04 7.21 7.17
CA ILE A 123 -4.91 6.50 7.77
C ILE A 123 -5.14 6.34 9.27
N GLU A 124 -4.87 5.16 9.78
CA GLU A 124 -4.88 4.83 11.19
C GLU A 124 -3.53 4.23 11.59
N VAL A 125 -2.86 4.85 12.57
CA VAL A 125 -1.58 4.34 13.09
C VAL A 125 -1.88 3.24 14.11
N LEU A 126 -1.37 2.03 13.87
CA LEU A 126 -1.57 0.87 14.75
C LEU A 126 -0.41 0.69 15.75
N ASP A 127 0.82 0.96 15.31
CA ASP A 127 2.02 0.85 16.13
C ASP A 127 3.07 1.85 15.64
N TYR A 128 3.79 2.47 16.56
CA TYR A 128 4.78 3.49 16.23
C TYR A 128 5.94 3.45 17.24
N LEU A 129 7.14 3.30 16.73
CA LEU A 129 8.35 3.28 17.52
C LEU A 129 9.34 4.31 16.97
N ASP A 130 9.64 5.32 17.78
CA ASP A 130 10.65 6.32 17.47
C ASP A 130 12.05 5.73 17.31
N GLY A 131 12.88 6.37 16.50
CA GLY A 131 14.31 6.14 16.49
C GLY A 131 14.98 6.70 17.75
N ASP A 132 16.13 6.12 18.14
CA ASP A 132 16.81 6.51 19.37
C ASP A 132 17.28 7.98 19.35
N GLU A 133 17.68 8.51 18.19
CA GLU A 133 18.19 9.89 18.04
C GLU A 133 17.28 10.73 17.13
N ALA A 134 16.76 10.15 16.05
CA ALA A 134 15.87 10.82 15.11
C ALA A 134 15.08 9.81 14.26
N GLY A 135 13.96 10.28 13.67
CA GLY A 135 13.16 9.51 12.74
C GLY A 135 12.36 8.37 13.38
N ILE A 136 11.99 7.39 12.58
CA ILE A 136 11.10 6.29 12.95
C ILE A 136 11.87 4.97 12.83
N LYS A 137 11.92 4.18 13.89
CA LYS A 137 12.52 2.84 13.87
C LYS A 137 11.58 1.81 13.23
N SER A 138 10.31 1.86 13.58
CA SER A 138 9.28 1.08 12.92
C SER A 138 7.92 1.76 13.06
N VAL A 139 7.08 1.63 12.04
CA VAL A 139 5.70 2.09 12.09
C VAL A 139 4.80 1.10 11.38
N THR A 140 3.66 0.78 12.00
CA THR A 140 2.59 -0.01 11.38
C THR A 140 1.36 0.87 11.32
N PHE A 141 0.78 1.02 10.14
CA PHE A 141 -0.40 1.83 9.92
C PHE A 141 -1.33 1.18 8.90
N GLN A 142 -2.59 1.47 9.03
CA GLN A 142 -3.65 0.99 8.14
C GLN A 142 -4.07 2.12 7.21
N VAL A 143 -4.23 1.80 5.94
CA VAL A 143 -4.77 2.69 4.91
C VAL A 143 -6.14 2.16 4.53
N ASN A 144 -7.18 2.95 4.84
CA ASN A 144 -8.57 2.60 4.61
C ASN A 144 -9.08 3.26 3.33
N GLY A 145 -9.46 2.46 2.38
CA GLY A 145 -10.00 2.91 1.10
C GLY A 145 -10.21 1.76 0.14
N LEU A 146 -11.07 1.98 -0.84
CA LEU A 146 -11.32 0.99 -1.89
C LEU A 146 -10.04 0.73 -2.69
N ASN A 147 -9.68 -0.54 -2.85
CA ASN A 147 -8.48 -0.99 -3.55
C ASN A 147 -7.15 -0.54 -2.92
N ALA A 148 -7.13 -0.10 -1.67
CA ALA A 148 -5.90 0.36 -1.02
C ALA A 148 -4.80 -0.72 -1.05
N TYR A 149 -5.15 -1.98 -0.72
CA TYR A 149 -4.20 -3.08 -0.81
C TYR A 149 -3.76 -3.36 -2.25
N GLY A 150 -4.70 -3.35 -3.20
CA GLY A 150 -4.41 -3.61 -4.61
C GLY A 150 -3.37 -2.65 -5.19
N TYR A 151 -3.44 -1.37 -4.81
CA TYR A 151 -2.43 -0.37 -5.19
C TYR A 151 -1.11 -0.58 -4.43
N LEU A 152 -1.19 -0.66 -3.09
CA LEU A 152 -0.02 -0.62 -2.22
C LEU A 152 0.79 -1.93 -2.19
N LYS A 153 0.22 -3.08 -2.60
CA LYS A 153 0.98 -4.34 -2.77
C LYS A 153 2.17 -4.17 -3.70
N SER A 154 2.10 -3.23 -4.66
CA SER A 154 3.19 -2.86 -5.57
C SER A 154 4.40 -2.27 -4.85
N GLU A 155 4.21 -1.70 -3.66
CA GLU A 155 5.24 -1.02 -2.89
C GLU A 155 5.98 -1.95 -1.91
N LYS A 156 5.52 -3.21 -1.76
CA LYS A 156 6.14 -4.20 -0.88
C LYS A 156 7.56 -4.51 -1.32
N GLY A 157 8.53 -4.36 -0.40
CA GLY A 157 9.93 -4.67 -0.61
C GLY A 157 10.90 -3.70 0.06
N VAL A 158 12.14 -3.67 -0.41
CA VAL A 158 13.20 -2.83 0.16
C VAL A 158 13.35 -1.54 -0.64
N HIS A 159 13.35 -0.41 0.06
CA HIS A 159 13.55 0.92 -0.49
C HIS A 159 14.93 1.44 -0.10
N ARG A 160 15.76 1.77 -1.09
CA ARG A 160 17.12 2.25 -0.91
C ARG A 160 17.20 3.75 -1.09
N LEU A 161 17.71 4.47 -0.11
CA LEU A 161 18.05 5.90 -0.20
C LEU A 161 19.55 6.08 -0.35
N VAL A 162 19.97 6.97 -1.23
CA VAL A 162 21.36 7.43 -1.39
C VAL A 162 21.35 8.95 -1.35
N ARG A 163 21.93 9.54 -0.27
CA ARG A 163 22.04 10.98 -0.11
C ARG A 163 23.28 11.38 0.70
N ILE A 164 23.60 12.65 0.69
CA ILE A 164 24.54 13.24 1.69
C ILE A 164 23.78 13.28 3.03
N SER A 165 24.34 12.61 4.04
CA SER A 165 23.70 12.50 5.34
C SER A 165 23.66 13.83 6.09
N PRO A 166 22.48 14.31 6.55
CA PRO A 166 22.39 15.48 7.41
C PRO A 166 22.92 15.23 8.83
N PHE A 167 23.10 13.96 9.23
CA PHE A 167 23.62 13.56 10.54
C PHE A 167 25.14 13.37 10.55
N ASN A 168 25.79 13.47 9.39
CA ASN A 168 27.24 13.29 9.27
C ASN A 168 27.93 14.65 9.07
N ALA A 169 28.66 15.12 10.09
CA ALA A 169 29.39 16.38 10.06
C ALA A 169 30.43 16.49 8.91
N GLN A 170 30.87 15.37 8.34
CA GLN A 170 31.82 15.34 7.21
C GLN A 170 31.11 15.39 5.85
N GLY A 171 29.76 15.46 5.81
CA GLY A 171 29.00 15.53 4.57
C GLY A 171 29.18 14.30 3.66
N LYS A 172 29.47 13.14 4.20
CA LYS A 172 29.64 11.91 3.42
C LYS A 172 28.32 11.40 2.87
N ARG A 173 28.37 10.94 1.63
CA ARG A 173 27.25 10.24 0.99
C ARG A 173 27.06 8.88 1.64
N GLN A 174 25.83 8.60 2.08
CA GLN A 174 25.45 7.37 2.74
C GLN A 174 24.30 6.67 2.01
N THR A 175 24.19 5.37 2.26
CA THR A 175 23.11 4.52 1.73
C THR A 175 22.35 3.93 2.89
N SER A 176 21.03 4.09 2.88
CA SER A 176 20.13 3.58 3.91
C SER A 176 19.05 2.72 3.29
N PHE A 177 18.60 1.73 4.04
CA PHE A 177 17.58 0.79 3.61
C PHE A 177 16.42 0.77 4.59
N VAL A 178 15.21 0.70 4.05
CA VAL A 178 13.97 0.49 4.79
C VAL A 178 13.20 -0.61 4.09
N SER A 179 12.67 -1.55 4.86
CA SER A 179 11.76 -2.55 4.34
C SER A 179 10.32 -2.11 4.54
N LEU A 180 9.50 -2.29 3.53
CA LEU A 180 8.05 -2.14 3.59
C LEU A 180 7.41 -3.51 3.39
N ASP A 181 6.61 -3.92 4.34
CA ASP A 181 5.68 -5.04 4.22
C ASP A 181 4.26 -4.50 4.04
N VAL A 182 3.50 -5.12 3.14
CA VAL A 182 2.11 -4.74 2.85
C VAL A 182 1.24 -5.98 2.95
N MET A 183 0.17 -5.86 3.72
CA MET A 183 -0.79 -6.94 3.98
C MET A 183 -2.21 -6.42 3.73
N PRO A 184 -3.13 -7.26 3.25
CA PRO A 184 -4.54 -6.90 3.22
C PRO A 184 -5.11 -6.83 4.63
N ASP A 185 -6.02 -5.88 4.87
CA ASP A 185 -6.89 -5.91 6.03
C ASP A 185 -8.06 -6.83 5.70
N ILE A 186 -8.09 -7.99 6.32
CA ILE A 186 -9.11 -8.99 6.05
C ILE A 186 -10.19 -8.87 7.11
N GLU A 187 -11.28 -8.21 6.74
CA GLU A 187 -12.52 -8.22 7.49
C GLU A 187 -13.25 -9.54 7.18
N GLY A 188 -13.35 -10.43 8.15
CA GLY A 188 -14.08 -11.68 8.03
C GLY A 188 -13.24 -12.92 8.34
N ASP A 189 -13.92 -14.03 8.45
CA ASP A 189 -13.38 -15.32 8.87
C ASP A 189 -12.33 -15.82 7.87
N LEU A 190 -11.07 -15.50 8.17
CA LEU A 190 -9.99 -16.24 7.55
C LEU A 190 -10.13 -17.68 8.05
N ASP A 191 -10.23 -18.60 7.13
CA ASP A 191 -10.18 -20.05 7.38
C ASP A 191 -8.75 -20.46 7.86
N VAL A 192 -8.22 -19.69 8.78
CA VAL A 192 -7.02 -19.93 9.57
C VAL A 192 -7.52 -20.08 10.99
N ASP A 193 -7.80 -21.33 11.35
CA ASP A 193 -8.12 -21.68 12.73
C ASP A 193 -6.86 -21.47 13.59
N ILE A 194 -6.93 -20.49 14.49
CA ILE A 194 -5.81 -20.18 15.39
C ILE A 194 -6.19 -20.72 16.77
N ASP A 195 -5.55 -21.81 17.19
CA ASP A 195 -5.72 -22.31 18.56
C ASP A 195 -5.07 -21.31 19.54
N GLU A 196 -5.80 -20.87 20.56
CA GLU A 196 -5.28 -19.99 21.60
C GLU A 196 -4.04 -20.57 22.32
N LYS A 197 -3.88 -21.89 22.34
CA LYS A 197 -2.71 -22.58 22.89
C LYS A 197 -1.43 -22.32 22.10
N ASP A 198 -1.55 -21.98 20.82
CA ASP A 198 -0.43 -21.67 19.94
C ASP A 198 -0.01 -20.22 20.04
N LEU A 199 -0.71 -19.42 20.86
CA LEU A 199 -0.45 -18.01 21.04
C LEU A 199 0.25 -17.73 22.37
N ARG A 200 1.34 -16.99 22.31
CA ARG A 200 1.91 -16.32 23.47
C ARG A 200 1.54 -14.85 23.41
N ILE A 201 0.75 -14.39 24.38
CA ILE A 201 0.28 -13.01 24.48
C ILE A 201 1.04 -12.32 25.59
N ASP A 202 1.91 -11.38 25.25
CA ASP A 202 2.66 -10.57 26.18
C ASP A 202 2.07 -9.16 26.24
N THR A 203 1.78 -8.70 27.46
CA THR A 203 1.36 -7.31 27.71
C THR A 203 2.57 -6.49 28.14
N TYR A 204 2.75 -5.31 27.57
CA TYR A 204 3.84 -4.43 27.94
C TYR A 204 3.39 -2.97 28.00
N ARG A 205 4.23 -2.12 28.56
CA ARG A 205 3.96 -0.70 28.61
C ARG A 205 4.28 -0.08 27.27
N SER A 206 3.32 0.67 26.73
CA SER A 206 3.56 1.42 25.48
C SER A 206 4.71 2.42 25.70
N SER A 207 5.65 2.46 24.76
CA SER A 207 6.73 3.44 24.73
C SER A 207 6.36 4.52 23.71
N GLY A 208 6.21 5.77 24.14
CA GLY A 208 5.92 6.91 23.28
C GLY A 208 5.88 8.21 24.05
N ALA A 209 6.04 9.35 23.37
CA ALA A 209 5.96 10.69 23.92
C ALA A 209 4.50 11.02 24.33
N GLY A 210 4.07 10.55 25.50
CA GLY A 210 2.74 10.78 26.05
C GLY A 210 2.81 10.89 27.57
N GLY A 211 1.95 11.77 28.13
CA GLY A 211 1.92 12.15 29.54
C GLY A 211 1.76 10.97 30.52
N GLN A 212 1.72 11.27 31.82
CA GLN A 212 1.75 10.34 32.96
C GLN A 212 0.78 9.13 32.88
N HIS A 213 -0.24 9.15 32.02
CA HIS A 213 -1.20 8.06 31.89
C HIS A 213 -0.69 6.88 31.04
N ILE A 214 0.15 7.15 30.04
CA ILE A 214 0.72 6.12 29.14
C ILE A 214 1.74 5.23 29.87
N ASN A 215 2.46 5.80 30.82
CA ASN A 215 3.49 5.10 31.59
C ASN A 215 2.96 4.23 32.74
N LYS A 216 1.65 4.25 33.03
CA LYS A 216 1.05 3.50 34.14
C LYS A 216 0.23 2.28 33.74
N THR A 217 -0.21 2.20 32.49
CA THR A 217 -1.06 1.08 32.02
C THR A 217 -0.34 0.25 30.97
N SER A 218 -0.25 -1.08 31.19
CA SER A 218 0.27 -2.04 30.22
C SER A 218 -0.82 -2.36 29.18
N SER A 219 -1.18 -1.38 28.32
CA SER A 219 -2.21 -1.55 27.30
C SER A 219 -1.67 -2.11 25.99
N ALA A 220 -0.35 -2.07 25.76
CA ALA A 220 0.26 -2.61 24.57
C ALA A 220 0.28 -4.15 24.58
N ILE A 221 -0.06 -4.74 23.45
CA ILE A 221 -0.15 -6.18 23.23
C ILE A 221 0.88 -6.59 22.20
N ARG A 222 1.60 -7.68 22.52
CA ARG A 222 2.41 -8.44 21.56
C ARG A 222 1.87 -9.87 21.52
N ILE A 223 1.55 -10.34 20.31
CA ILE A 223 1.12 -11.73 20.10
C ILE A 223 2.20 -12.43 19.27
N THR A 224 2.67 -13.55 19.80
CA THR A 224 3.60 -14.43 19.09
C THR A 224 2.87 -15.74 18.79
N HIS A 225 2.77 -16.08 17.53
CA HIS A 225 2.29 -17.40 17.11
C HIS A 225 3.45 -18.39 17.18
N ILE A 226 3.40 -19.30 18.13
CA ILE A 226 4.52 -20.19 18.49
C ILE A 226 4.95 -21.07 17.31
N PRO A 227 4.02 -21.72 16.55
CA PRO A 227 4.42 -22.62 15.47
C PRO A 227 5.15 -21.94 14.30
N THR A 228 4.79 -20.70 13.96
CA THR A 228 5.39 -19.97 12.84
C THR A 228 6.42 -18.93 13.24
N GLY A 229 6.57 -18.68 14.55
CA GLY A 229 7.42 -17.59 15.06
C GLY A 229 6.93 -16.19 14.69
N THR A 230 5.73 -16.06 14.14
CA THR A 230 5.17 -14.77 13.71
C THR A 230 4.86 -13.89 14.90
N VAL A 231 5.39 -12.67 14.90
CA VAL A 231 5.17 -11.67 15.95
C VAL A 231 4.39 -10.49 15.37
N VAL A 232 3.35 -10.08 16.09
CA VAL A 232 2.60 -8.85 15.85
C VAL A 232 2.47 -8.06 17.13
N GLN A 233 2.34 -6.74 17.02
CA GLN A 233 2.18 -5.87 18.19
C GLN A 233 1.24 -4.72 17.86
N CYS A 234 0.43 -4.31 18.84
CA CYS A 234 -0.49 -3.18 18.75
C CYS A 234 -0.48 -2.41 20.08
N GLN A 235 -0.40 -1.07 20.01
CA GLN A 235 -0.37 -0.21 21.20
C GLN A 235 -1.16 1.10 21.01
N ASN A 236 -1.94 1.21 19.92
CA ASN A 236 -2.61 2.46 19.54
C ASN A 236 -3.82 2.82 20.42
N GLU A 237 -4.50 1.80 20.92
CA GLU A 237 -5.72 2.02 21.69
C GLU A 237 -5.44 2.11 23.21
N ARG A 238 -6.31 2.83 23.92
CA ARG A 238 -6.26 2.91 25.39
C ARG A 238 -6.72 1.62 26.05
N SER A 239 -7.51 0.82 25.33
CA SER A 239 -8.05 -0.44 25.81
C SER A 239 -7.14 -1.60 25.39
N GLN A 240 -6.67 -2.37 26.38
CA GLN A 240 -5.93 -3.62 26.13
C GLN A 240 -6.72 -4.60 25.27
N PHE A 241 -8.05 -4.63 25.42
CA PHE A 241 -8.91 -5.52 24.67
C PHE A 241 -8.95 -5.17 23.18
N GLN A 242 -9.11 -3.87 22.86
CA GLN A 242 -9.09 -3.39 21.46
C GLN A 242 -7.72 -3.62 20.81
N ASN A 243 -6.62 -3.41 21.55
CA ASN A 243 -5.29 -3.74 21.05
C ASN A 243 -5.12 -5.24 20.79
N LYS A 244 -5.74 -6.12 21.62
CA LYS A 244 -5.73 -7.57 21.41
C LYS A 244 -6.48 -7.92 20.12
N ASP A 245 -7.67 -7.38 19.93
CA ASP A 245 -8.48 -7.67 18.74
C ASP A 245 -7.79 -7.24 17.44
N LYS A 246 -7.22 -6.02 17.41
CA LYS A 246 -6.44 -5.54 16.26
C LYS A 246 -5.18 -6.38 16.03
N ALA A 247 -4.45 -6.73 17.08
CA ALA A 247 -3.29 -7.60 16.97
C ALA A 247 -3.68 -9.00 16.43
N MET A 248 -4.83 -9.54 16.85
CA MET A 248 -5.35 -10.81 16.30
C MET A 248 -5.69 -10.72 14.81
N GLN A 249 -6.31 -9.62 14.37
CA GLN A 249 -6.57 -9.38 12.94
C GLN A 249 -5.25 -9.31 12.14
N MET A 250 -4.26 -8.56 12.66
CA MET A 250 -2.94 -8.48 12.04
C MET A 250 -2.25 -9.85 11.96
N LEU A 251 -2.38 -10.68 13.02
CA LEU A 251 -1.83 -12.03 13.05
C LEU A 251 -2.51 -12.93 12.00
N LYS A 252 -3.84 -12.91 11.94
CA LYS A 252 -4.62 -13.66 10.94
C LYS A 252 -4.18 -13.30 9.53
N ALA A 253 -4.10 -12.00 9.20
CA ALA A 253 -3.63 -11.53 7.90
C ALA A 253 -2.22 -12.02 7.57
N LYS A 254 -1.31 -11.99 8.54
CA LYS A 254 0.07 -12.43 8.34
C LYS A 254 0.20 -13.94 8.15
N LEU A 255 -0.55 -14.72 8.93
CA LEU A 255 -0.58 -16.19 8.79
C LEU A 255 -1.19 -16.62 7.46
N TYR A 256 -2.22 -15.91 6.98
CA TYR A 256 -2.79 -16.16 5.66
C TYR A 256 -1.77 -15.95 4.55
N LEU A 257 -1.03 -14.84 4.58
CA LEU A 257 0.03 -14.59 3.62
C LEU A 257 1.12 -15.67 3.65
N LEU A 258 1.52 -16.11 4.86
CA LEU A 258 2.46 -17.23 4.99
C LEU A 258 1.90 -18.52 4.41
N LYS A 259 0.60 -18.81 4.60
CA LYS A 259 -0.06 -19.98 3.99
C LYS A 259 -0.08 -19.87 2.46
N GLN A 260 -0.33 -18.67 1.94
CA GLN A 260 -0.31 -18.41 0.50
C GLN A 260 1.10 -18.51 -0.09
N GLU A 261 2.11 -17.99 0.62
CA GLU A 261 3.52 -18.13 0.24
C GLU A 261 3.97 -19.60 0.29
N ALA A 262 3.61 -20.35 1.33
CA ALA A 262 3.93 -21.78 1.44
C ALA A 262 3.27 -22.61 0.33
N ASN A 263 2.08 -22.25 -0.12
CA ASN A 263 1.45 -22.90 -1.27
C ASN A 263 2.10 -22.49 -2.59
N ALA A 264 2.54 -21.22 -2.72
CA ALA A 264 3.31 -20.76 -3.87
C ALA A 264 4.72 -21.36 -3.90
N GLU A 265 5.37 -21.57 -2.75
CA GLU A 265 6.66 -22.27 -2.63
C GLU A 265 6.54 -23.75 -3.01
N LYS A 266 5.48 -24.43 -2.57
CA LYS A 266 5.23 -25.82 -3.04
C LYS A 266 5.08 -25.92 -4.56
N LEU A 267 4.54 -24.88 -5.19
CA LEU A 267 4.47 -24.78 -6.64
C LEU A 267 5.81 -24.34 -7.26
N SER A 268 6.63 -23.59 -6.52
CA SER A 268 7.96 -23.11 -6.94
C SER A 268 9.04 -24.16 -6.73
N ASP A 269 8.97 -24.97 -5.66
CA ASP A 269 9.88 -26.11 -5.43
C ASP A 269 9.75 -27.17 -6.53
N ILE A 270 8.58 -27.29 -7.15
CA ILE A 270 8.40 -28.06 -8.38
C ILE A 270 9.10 -27.37 -9.58
N ARG A 271 9.44 -26.08 -9.49
CA ARG A 271 10.03 -25.26 -10.57
C ARG A 271 11.47 -24.77 -10.36
N GLY A 272 12.06 -24.96 -9.17
CA GLY A 272 13.49 -24.70 -8.89
C GLY A 272 13.89 -23.21 -8.73
N GLU A 273 14.60 -22.92 -7.64
CA GLU A 273 15.35 -21.73 -7.22
C GLU A 273 14.60 -20.63 -6.44
N VAL A 274 14.82 -20.68 -5.11
CA VAL A 274 14.53 -19.57 -4.18
C VAL A 274 15.80 -18.72 -4.01
N LYS A 275 15.75 -17.43 -4.29
CA LYS A 275 16.83 -16.48 -3.99
C LYS A 275 16.67 -15.88 -2.60
N GLU A 276 17.69 -16.04 -1.76
CA GLU A 276 17.79 -15.48 -0.42
C GLU A 276 17.67 -13.95 -0.39
N ILE A 277 17.14 -13.41 0.75
CA ILE A 277 17.03 -11.98 1.05
C ILE A 277 18.44 -11.41 1.29
N GLY A 278 19.04 -10.89 0.24
CA GLY A 278 20.34 -10.22 0.23
C GLY A 278 20.35 -9.01 -0.69
N TRP A 279 21.45 -8.33 -0.77
CA TRP A 279 21.77 -7.10 -1.50
C TRP A 279 21.28 -6.99 -2.98
N GLY A 280 20.34 -7.79 -3.45
CA GLY A 280 19.77 -7.79 -4.80
C GLY A 280 18.26 -7.51 -4.88
N ASN A 281 17.55 -7.46 -3.76
CA ASN A 281 16.09 -7.45 -3.72
C ASN A 281 15.45 -6.07 -3.49
N GLN A 282 16.20 -4.98 -3.71
CA GLN A 282 15.64 -3.64 -3.62
C GLN A 282 14.66 -3.42 -4.79
N ILE A 283 13.42 -3.07 -4.45
CA ILE A 283 12.41 -2.75 -5.47
C ILE A 283 12.63 -1.37 -6.07
N ARG A 284 13.09 -0.41 -5.24
CA ARG A 284 13.23 0.98 -5.68
C ARG A 284 14.42 1.67 -5.03
N SER A 285 15.14 2.45 -5.83
CA SER A 285 16.23 3.29 -5.38
C SER A 285 15.88 4.76 -5.51
N TYR A 286 16.22 5.53 -4.49
CA TYR A 286 16.07 6.98 -4.42
C TYR A 286 17.46 7.60 -4.27
N VAL A 287 17.90 8.33 -5.27
CA VAL A 287 19.18 9.01 -5.29
C VAL A 287 18.93 10.50 -5.27
N LEU A 288 19.48 11.21 -4.27
CA LEU A 288 19.37 12.66 -4.14
C LEU A 288 20.66 13.38 -4.57
N GLN A 289 21.81 12.73 -4.45
CA GLN A 289 23.12 13.27 -4.86
C GLN A 289 23.99 12.16 -5.47
N PRO A 290 24.84 12.48 -6.48
CA PRO A 290 25.09 13.78 -7.12
C PRO A 290 24.04 14.19 -8.18
N TYR A 291 23.10 13.32 -8.49
CA TYR A 291 21.97 13.56 -9.36
C TYR A 291 20.69 13.09 -8.66
N THR A 292 19.54 13.57 -9.11
CA THR A 292 18.24 13.18 -8.57
C THR A 292 17.61 12.12 -9.47
N LEU A 293 17.26 10.97 -8.87
CA LEU A 293 16.61 9.86 -9.58
C LEU A 293 15.84 8.97 -8.61
N VAL A 294 14.62 8.63 -8.98
CA VAL A 294 13.90 7.49 -8.39
C VAL A 294 13.71 6.44 -9.49
N LYS A 295 14.16 5.21 -9.25
CA LYS A 295 14.04 4.11 -10.21
C LYS A 295 13.47 2.86 -9.54
N ASP A 296 12.42 2.29 -10.14
CA ASP A 296 11.91 0.96 -9.80
C ASP A 296 12.64 -0.09 -10.64
N HIS A 297 13.29 -1.05 -9.96
CA HIS A 297 14.13 -2.05 -10.62
C HIS A 297 13.33 -3.22 -11.23
N ARG A 298 12.03 -3.31 -10.97
CA ARG A 298 11.16 -4.37 -11.49
C ARG A 298 10.56 -3.99 -12.85
N THR A 299 10.25 -2.70 -12.99
CA THR A 299 9.52 -2.16 -14.15
C THR A 299 10.35 -1.25 -15.02
N ASP A 300 11.57 -0.90 -14.55
CA ASP A 300 12.46 0.12 -15.12
C ASP A 300 11.86 1.53 -15.23
N VAL A 301 10.69 1.77 -14.60
CA VAL A 301 10.11 3.10 -14.50
C VAL A 301 11.00 3.98 -13.64
N GLU A 302 11.33 5.17 -14.17
CA GLU A 302 12.19 6.12 -13.46
C GLU A 302 11.74 7.57 -13.64
N THR A 303 12.11 8.43 -12.70
CA THR A 303 11.85 9.88 -12.74
C THR A 303 12.94 10.64 -12.02
N GLY A 304 13.30 11.80 -12.54
CA GLY A 304 14.22 12.75 -11.88
C GLY A 304 13.54 13.63 -10.83
N ASN A 305 12.20 13.68 -10.80
CA ASN A 305 11.44 14.51 -9.86
C ASN A 305 11.24 13.78 -8.52
N VAL A 306 12.34 13.69 -7.75
CA VAL A 306 12.36 12.97 -6.46
C VAL A 306 11.44 13.64 -5.44
N ASP A 307 11.36 14.97 -5.43
CA ASP A 307 10.55 15.72 -4.48
C ASP A 307 9.06 15.42 -4.67
N ALA A 308 8.57 15.37 -5.90
CA ALA A 308 7.19 15.00 -6.19
C ALA A 308 6.87 13.57 -5.71
N VAL A 309 7.81 12.64 -5.88
CA VAL A 309 7.65 11.24 -5.41
C VAL A 309 7.61 11.19 -3.89
N LEU A 310 8.51 11.88 -3.19
CA LEU A 310 8.56 11.95 -1.73
C LEU A 310 7.35 12.69 -1.15
N ASP A 311 6.71 13.55 -1.94
CA ASP A 311 5.47 14.23 -1.59
C ASP A 311 4.21 13.41 -1.94
N GLY A 312 4.34 12.13 -2.26
CA GLY A 312 3.24 11.19 -2.49
C GLY A 312 2.88 10.95 -3.96
N GLY A 313 3.70 11.40 -4.93
CA GLY A 313 3.51 11.12 -6.36
C GLY A 313 3.93 9.70 -6.74
N LEU A 314 3.22 8.68 -6.25
CA LEU A 314 3.56 7.26 -6.44
C LEU A 314 2.90 6.62 -7.65
N ASP A 315 1.88 7.25 -8.22
CA ASP A 315 1.02 6.64 -9.23
C ASP A 315 1.79 6.12 -10.45
N ILE A 316 2.85 6.80 -10.87
CA ILE A 316 3.70 6.34 -11.99
C ILE A 316 4.32 4.96 -11.73
N PHE A 317 4.74 4.69 -10.50
CA PHE A 317 5.36 3.41 -10.12
C PHE A 317 4.32 2.33 -9.86
N ILE A 318 3.23 2.67 -9.17
CA ILE A 318 2.11 1.78 -8.91
C ILE A 318 1.52 1.31 -10.24
N ASN A 319 1.21 2.24 -11.13
CA ASN A 319 0.66 1.96 -12.45
C ASN A 319 1.64 1.17 -13.32
N GLY A 320 2.92 1.52 -13.29
CA GLY A 320 3.97 0.78 -13.97
C GLY A 320 4.04 -0.68 -13.53
N TYR A 321 3.96 -0.92 -12.21
CA TYR A 321 3.96 -2.26 -11.64
C TYR A 321 2.70 -3.06 -12.01
N LEU A 322 1.52 -2.46 -11.91
CA LEU A 322 0.26 -3.13 -12.24
C LEU A 322 0.21 -3.51 -13.73
N LYS A 323 0.65 -2.60 -14.62
CA LYS A 323 0.80 -2.90 -16.05
C LYS A 323 1.81 -4.03 -16.30
N TRP A 324 2.94 -4.02 -15.59
CA TRP A 324 3.98 -5.04 -15.72
C TRP A 324 3.49 -6.43 -15.29
N ILE A 325 2.78 -6.53 -14.15
CA ILE A 325 2.30 -7.83 -13.65
C ILE A 325 1.19 -8.41 -14.54
N SER A 326 0.32 -7.56 -15.14
CA SER A 326 -0.72 -8.01 -16.07
C SER A 326 -0.12 -8.67 -17.32
N VAL A 327 0.92 -8.08 -17.89
CA VAL A 327 1.63 -8.65 -19.06
C VAL A 327 2.34 -9.96 -18.71
N GLN A 328 2.84 -10.10 -17.48
CA GLN A 328 3.46 -11.36 -17.03
C GLN A 328 2.43 -12.48 -16.81
N GLY A 329 1.23 -12.11 -16.32
CA GLY A 329 0.11 -13.04 -16.15
C GLY A 329 -0.36 -13.62 -17.49
N ASP A 330 -0.46 -12.78 -18.52
CA ASP A 330 -0.87 -13.20 -19.86
C ASP A 330 0.15 -14.13 -20.53
N LYS A 331 1.45 -13.90 -20.30
CA LYS A 331 2.49 -14.79 -20.82
C LYS A 331 2.44 -16.20 -20.23
N LYS A 332 2.13 -16.31 -18.91
CA LYS A 332 1.98 -17.63 -18.26
C LYS A 332 0.74 -18.38 -18.73
N ASN A 333 -0.33 -17.68 -19.11
CA ASN A 333 -1.56 -18.28 -19.61
C ASN A 333 -1.48 -18.71 -21.09
N THR A 334 -0.52 -18.16 -21.87
CA THR A 334 -0.29 -18.52 -23.27
C THR A 334 0.74 -19.64 -23.45
N GLU A 335 1.50 -19.99 -22.42
CA GLU A 335 2.50 -21.08 -22.43
C GLU A 335 1.97 -22.40 -21.81
N ASN A 336 0.74 -22.42 -21.31
CA ASN A 336 0.01 -23.61 -20.87
C ASN A 336 -1.14 -23.93 -21.85
#